data_087fd7c53b1fd9edbd0050802c0c7470
#
_entry.id   087fd7c53b1fd9edbd0050802c0c7470
#
_cell.length_a   1.000
_cell.length_b   1.000
_cell.length_c   1.000
_cell.angle_alpha   90.00
_cell.angle_beta   90.00
_cell.angle_gamma   90.00
#
_symmetry.space_group_name_H-M   'P 1'
#
loop_
_entity.id
_entity.type
_entity.pdbx_description
1 polymer ?
#
loop_
_entity_poly.entity_id
_entity_poly.type
_entity_poly.pdbx_seq_one_letter_code
_entity_poly.pdbx_strand_id
1 'polypeptide(L)'
;QETMSFLASLEPYGNGNPMPVFITKNVHVVSAKKVGRNGNHLKLTISHNENIYDAIAFRQGDRIKETKNELEIAYTAKFNSWNGKKSIQLTIEDFKIYE
;
A
#
# COMPACT_ATOMS: atom_id res chain seq x y z
N GLN A 1 -3.21 -14.00 -7.72
CA GLN A 1 -3.27 -14.64 -6.59
C GLN A 1 -3.48 -13.89 -5.33
N GLU A 2 -2.46 -13.55 -4.59
CA GLU A 2 -2.69 -12.85 -3.35
C GLU A 2 -3.46 -11.57 -3.55
N THR A 3 -3.16 -10.86 -4.63
CA THR A 3 -3.85 -9.60 -4.90
C THR A 3 -5.32 -9.84 -5.17
N MET A 4 -5.63 -10.86 -5.94
CA MET A 4 -7.02 -11.15 -6.25
C MET A 4 -7.78 -11.60 -5.01
N SER A 5 -7.17 -12.46 -4.21
CA SER A 5 -7.81 -12.91 -2.98
C SER A 5 -8.02 -11.75 -2.03
N PHE A 6 -7.07 -10.85 -1.99
CA PHE A 6 -7.15 -9.67 -1.16
C PHE A 6 -8.32 -8.78 -1.55
N LEU A 7 -8.49 -8.52 -2.84
CA LEU A 7 -9.60 -7.67 -3.28
C LEU A 7 -10.95 -8.31 -2.95
N ALA A 8 -11.05 -9.62 -3.13
CA ALA A 8 -12.30 -10.29 -2.83
C ALA A 8 -12.62 -10.25 -1.35
N SER A 9 -11.60 -10.37 -0.51
CA SER A 9 -11.84 -10.41 0.92
C SER A 9 -12.12 -9.05 1.53
N LEU A 10 -11.89 -7.97 0.80
CA LEU A 10 -12.18 -6.64 1.32
C LEU A 10 -13.66 -6.29 1.28
N GLU A 11 -14.39 -6.88 0.35
CA GLU A 11 -15.76 -6.44 0.12
C GLU A 11 -16.68 -6.58 1.32
N PRO A 12 -16.58 -7.64 2.12
CA PRO A 12 -17.47 -7.73 3.27
C PRO A 12 -17.09 -6.85 4.45
N TYR A 13 -15.99 -6.13 4.37
CA TYR A 13 -15.53 -5.32 5.48
C TYR A 13 -15.91 -3.87 5.25
N GLY A 14 -17.11 -3.51 5.54
CA GLY A 14 -17.50 -2.16 5.30
C GLY A 14 -18.16 -1.52 6.49
N ASN A 15 -18.89 -2.27 7.22
CA ASN A 15 -19.78 -1.70 8.21
C ASN A 15 -19.39 -2.12 9.59
N GLY A 16 -18.61 -1.27 10.25
CA GLY A 16 -18.34 -1.47 11.65
C GLY A 16 -17.29 -2.51 11.97
N ASN A 17 -16.78 -3.19 10.99
CA ASN A 17 -15.72 -4.16 11.22
C ASN A 17 -14.37 -3.53 10.95
N PRO A 18 -13.36 -3.85 11.76
CA PRO A 18 -12.03 -3.31 11.48
C PRO A 18 -11.51 -3.87 10.17
N MET A 19 -10.77 -3.04 9.45
CA MET A 19 -10.14 -3.48 8.22
C MET A 19 -9.03 -4.45 8.55
N PRO A 20 -8.96 -5.59 7.85
CA PRO A 20 -7.86 -6.51 8.08
C PRO A 20 -6.55 -5.96 7.55
N VAL A 21 -5.47 -6.37 8.16
CA VAL A 21 -4.13 -6.05 7.68
C VAL A 21 -3.64 -7.23 6.85
N PHE A 22 -3.20 -6.94 5.65
CA PHE A 22 -2.69 -7.95 4.73
C PHE A 22 -1.19 -7.86 4.65
N ILE A 23 -0.54 -8.97 4.36
CA ILE A 23 0.90 -9.01 4.18
C ILE A 23 1.20 -9.50 2.78
N THR A 24 2.01 -8.76 2.04
CA THR A 24 2.43 -9.16 0.71
C THR A 24 3.94 -9.04 0.63
N LYS A 25 4.56 -10.09 0.14
CA LYS A 25 6.01 -10.17 0.00
C LYS A 25 6.42 -9.90 -1.44
N ASN A 26 7.66 -9.53 -1.60
CA ASN A 26 8.26 -9.36 -2.92
C ASN A 26 7.56 -8.28 -3.73
N VAL A 27 7.36 -7.13 -3.11
CA VAL A 27 6.72 -5.99 -3.74
C VAL A 27 7.81 -5.10 -4.32
N HIS A 28 7.65 -4.72 -5.59
CA HIS A 28 8.59 -3.83 -6.26
C HIS A 28 8.14 -2.39 -6.13
N VAL A 29 9.06 -1.50 -5.79
CA VAL A 29 8.74 -0.08 -5.70
C VAL A 29 9.08 0.58 -7.02
N VAL A 30 8.05 1.08 -7.69
CA VAL A 30 8.22 1.79 -8.95
C VAL A 30 8.75 3.20 -8.68
N SER A 31 8.17 3.87 -7.69
CA SER A 31 8.64 5.19 -7.30
C SER A 31 8.28 5.42 -5.85
N ALA A 32 9.03 6.33 -5.23
CA ALA A 32 8.83 6.69 -3.83
C ALA A 32 9.19 8.14 -3.65
N LYS A 33 8.42 8.86 -2.84
CA LYS A 33 8.75 10.24 -2.54
C LYS A 33 8.20 10.58 -1.15
N LYS A 34 8.86 11.57 -0.55
CA LYS A 34 8.39 12.13 0.71
C LYS A 34 7.31 13.14 0.42
N VAL A 35 6.24 13.09 1.19
CA VAL A 35 5.13 14.01 1.03
C VAL A 35 4.71 14.51 2.40
N GLY A 36 3.85 15.54 2.39
CA GLY A 36 3.37 16.12 3.62
C GLY A 36 4.30 17.20 4.13
N ARG A 37 3.87 17.84 5.22
CA ARG A 37 4.67 18.89 5.82
C ARG A 37 5.96 18.23 6.35
N ASN A 38 7.09 18.82 6.01
CA ASN A 38 8.40 18.32 6.42
C ASN A 38 8.76 16.93 5.87
N GLY A 39 8.00 16.44 4.86
CA GLY A 39 8.34 15.16 4.28
C GLY A 39 8.15 13.98 5.22
N ASN A 40 7.19 14.06 6.11
CA ASN A 40 7.00 13.04 7.14
C ASN A 40 6.43 11.73 6.62
N HIS A 41 5.79 11.75 5.46
CA HIS A 41 5.10 10.58 4.95
C HIS A 41 5.76 10.10 3.68
N LEU A 42 5.57 8.82 3.36
CA LEU A 42 6.04 8.27 2.10
C LEU A 42 4.86 7.99 1.19
N LYS A 43 4.98 8.45 -0.04
CA LYS A 43 4.04 8.06 -1.08
C LYS A 43 4.75 7.16 -2.06
N LEU A 44 4.18 5.99 -2.29
CA LEU A 44 4.80 4.97 -3.11
C LEU A 44 3.90 4.58 -4.27
N THR A 45 4.52 4.26 -5.38
CA THR A 45 3.86 3.51 -6.44
C THR A 45 4.54 2.16 -6.45
N ILE A 46 3.77 1.11 -6.25
CA ILE A 46 4.33 -0.23 -6.13
C ILE A 46 3.72 -1.13 -7.17
N SER A 47 4.44 -2.20 -7.48
CA SER A 47 3.92 -3.20 -8.40
C SER A 47 4.06 -4.58 -7.77
N HIS A 48 3.10 -5.44 -8.10
CA HIS A 48 3.11 -6.82 -7.64
C HIS A 48 2.25 -7.63 -8.61
N ASN A 49 2.82 -8.69 -9.14
CA ASN A 49 2.11 -9.54 -10.10
C ASN A 49 1.56 -8.75 -11.27
N GLU A 50 2.37 -7.81 -11.77
CA GLU A 50 2.04 -7.00 -12.95
C GLU A 50 0.92 -5.99 -12.71
N ASN A 51 0.52 -5.80 -11.48
CA ASN A 51 -0.45 -4.76 -11.13
C ASN A 51 0.26 -3.62 -10.43
N ILE A 52 -0.24 -2.41 -10.62
CA ILE A 52 0.32 -1.19 -10.07
C ILE A 52 -0.65 -0.65 -9.03
N TYR A 53 -0.13 -0.25 -7.88
CA TYR A 53 -0.95 0.28 -6.80
C TYR A 53 -0.33 1.55 -6.26
N ASP A 54 -1.19 2.50 -5.86
CA ASP A 54 -0.76 3.65 -5.08
C ASP A 54 -0.81 3.29 -3.61
N ALA A 55 0.20 3.72 -2.88
CA ALA A 55 0.30 3.40 -1.47
C ALA A 55 0.83 4.60 -0.71
N ILE A 56 0.45 4.69 0.56
CA ILE A 56 0.97 5.72 1.43
C ILE A 56 1.40 5.07 2.75
N ALA A 57 2.56 5.50 3.25
CA ALA A 57 3.06 5.04 4.54
C ALA A 57 3.21 6.27 5.42
N PHE A 58 2.26 6.47 6.32
CA PHE A 58 2.25 7.65 7.16
C PHE A 58 3.38 7.61 8.18
N ARG A 59 4.03 8.75 8.37
CA ARG A 59 5.07 8.96 9.38
C ARG A 59 6.31 8.10 9.15
N GLN A 60 6.51 7.67 7.91
CA GLN A 60 7.66 6.81 7.59
C GLN A 60 8.55 7.45 6.53
N GLY A 61 8.45 8.76 6.39
CA GLY A 61 9.23 9.46 5.37
C GLY A 61 10.74 9.25 5.49
N ASP A 62 11.22 9.09 6.71
CA ASP A 62 12.65 8.90 6.93
C ASP A 62 13.16 7.52 6.49
N ARG A 63 12.26 6.63 6.11
CA ARG A 63 12.62 5.29 5.66
C ARG A 63 12.70 5.17 4.15
N ILE A 64 12.74 6.29 3.45
CA ILE A 64 12.69 6.26 1.99
C ILE A 64 13.81 5.46 1.36
N LYS A 65 14.96 5.37 2.02
CA LYS A 65 16.09 4.63 1.46
C LYS A 65 15.79 3.13 1.37
N GLU A 66 14.96 2.61 2.26
CA GLU A 66 14.60 1.19 2.20
C GLU A 66 13.79 0.86 0.97
N THR A 67 13.10 1.85 0.40
CA THR A 67 12.22 1.61 -0.74
C THR A 67 12.97 1.38 -2.03
N LYS A 68 14.29 1.47 -2.01
CA LYS A 68 15.09 1.12 -3.19
C LYS A 68 15.20 -0.38 -3.38
N ASN A 69 14.69 -1.14 -2.44
CA ASN A 69 14.76 -2.60 -2.46
C ASN A 69 13.36 -3.17 -2.69
N GLU A 70 13.31 -4.48 -2.94
CA GLU A 70 12.02 -5.17 -2.89
C GLU A 70 11.55 -5.18 -1.45
N LEU A 71 10.27 -5.09 -1.25
CA LEU A 71 9.72 -4.94 0.10
C LEU A 71 8.72 -6.03 0.43
N GLU A 72 8.59 -6.28 1.71
CA GLU A 72 7.46 -6.98 2.28
C GLU A 72 6.65 -5.92 3.01
N ILE A 73 5.35 -5.82 2.70
CA ILE A 73 4.53 -4.76 3.27
C ILE A 73 3.36 -5.34 4.05
N ALA A 74 3.03 -4.65 5.14
CA ALA A 74 1.80 -4.90 5.90
C ALA A 74 0.91 -3.70 5.68
N TYR A 75 -0.31 -3.94 5.20
CA TYR A 75 -1.13 -2.83 4.71
C TYR A 75 -2.60 -3.12 4.84
N THR A 76 -3.38 -2.04 4.81
CA THR A 76 -4.82 -2.12 4.62
C THR A 76 -5.13 -1.50 3.27
N ALA A 77 -6.30 -1.79 2.74
CA ALA A 77 -6.69 -1.25 1.45
C ALA A 77 -7.97 -0.46 1.59
N LYS A 78 -8.05 0.60 0.82
CA LYS A 78 -9.21 1.47 0.84
C LYS A 78 -9.68 1.68 -0.58
N PHE A 79 -10.97 1.52 -0.79
CA PHE A 79 -11.57 1.81 -2.09
C PHE A 79 -12.06 3.23 -2.11
N ASN A 80 -11.71 3.94 -3.15
CA ASN A 80 -12.17 5.30 -3.37
C ASN A 80 -13.05 5.31 -4.61
N SER A 81 -14.14 6.09 -4.55
CA SER A 81 -15.01 6.25 -5.69
C SER A 81 -15.16 7.75 -5.93
N TRP A 82 -14.87 8.16 -7.14
CA TRP A 82 -14.90 9.57 -7.48
C TRP A 82 -15.24 9.74 -8.94
N ASN A 83 -16.27 10.52 -9.23
CA ASN A 83 -16.73 10.76 -10.59
C ASN A 83 -16.97 9.45 -11.36
N GLY A 84 -17.57 8.47 -10.68
CA GLY A 84 -17.88 7.21 -11.33
C GLY A 84 -16.71 6.28 -11.49
N LYS A 85 -15.53 6.68 -11.07
CA LYS A 85 -14.35 5.84 -11.15
C LYS A 85 -14.02 5.27 -9.79
N LYS A 86 -13.59 4.02 -9.79
CA LYS A 86 -13.15 3.35 -8.57
C LYS A 86 -11.65 3.19 -8.61
N SER A 87 -11.02 3.41 -7.49
CA SER A 87 -9.59 3.19 -7.36
C SER A 87 -9.33 2.57 -6.00
N ILE A 88 -8.15 1.98 -5.87
CA ILE A 88 -7.75 1.39 -4.61
C ILE A 88 -6.48 2.08 -4.16
N GLN A 89 -6.41 2.39 -2.88
CA GLN A 89 -5.23 2.98 -2.28
C GLN A 89 -4.85 2.12 -1.09
N LEU A 90 -3.58 1.81 -0.99
CA LEU A 90 -3.06 1.01 0.11
C LEU A 90 -2.50 1.93 1.17
N THR A 91 -2.77 1.61 2.43
CA THR A 91 -2.15 2.28 3.56
C THR A 91 -1.17 1.30 4.17
N ILE A 92 0.11 1.60 4.05
CA ILE A 92 1.15 0.71 4.52
C ILE A 92 1.37 0.98 6.00
N GLU A 93 1.06 -0.03 6.82
CA GLU A 93 1.24 0.08 8.25
C GLU A 93 2.72 -0.06 8.62
N ASP A 94 3.40 -0.95 7.91
CA ASP A 94 4.82 -1.18 8.13
C ASP A 94 5.38 -1.86 6.90
N PHE A 95 6.68 -1.83 6.75
CA PHE A 95 7.32 -2.53 5.65
C PHE A 95 8.75 -2.87 6.06
N LYS A 96 9.33 -3.80 5.35
CA LYS A 96 10.74 -4.13 5.54
C LYS A 96 11.31 -4.61 4.21
N ILE A 97 12.62 -4.59 4.12
CA ILE A 97 13.29 -5.08 2.93
C ILE A 97 13.06 -6.58 2.83
N TYR A 98 12.66 -7.00 1.64
CA TYR A 98 12.41 -8.40 1.36
C TYR A 98 13.68 -9.04 0.85
N GLU A 99 14.12 -10.08 1.52
CA GLU A 99 15.36 -10.76 1.13
C GLU A 99 15.13 -12.21 0.80
#